data_46193a10ee7f5b05dfc4da409a613638
#
_entry.id   46193a10ee7f5b05dfc4da409a613638
#
_cell.length_a   1.000
_cell.length_b   1.000
_cell.length_c   1.000
_cell.angle_alpha   90.00
_cell.angle_beta   90.00
_cell.angle_gamma   90.00
#
_symmetry.space_group_name_H-M   'P 1'
#
loop_
_entity.id
_entity.type
_entity.pdbx_description
1 polymer ?
#
loop_
_entity_poly.entity_id
_entity_poly.type
_entity_poly.pdbx_seq_one_letter_code
_entity_poly.pdbx_strand_id
1 'polypeptide(L)'
;MKYTGTAGILYDRLKSEILVADGAFGTYYAKKYDTGSLPELANLQASDRVLAIHKEYIEAGAKIIRTNTFASNTVCLGAGFDDVRNNIKNAFKKEPAASKMEECRFFF
;
A
#
# COMPACT_ATOMS: atom_id res chain seq x y z
N MET A 1 -3.74 -19.20 20.04
CA MET A 1 -4.67 -18.57 19.06
C MET A 1 -4.22 -18.96 17.65
N LYS A 2 -5.14 -19.41 16.84
CA LYS A 2 -4.85 -19.69 15.41
C LYS A 2 -5.30 -18.52 14.56
N TYR A 3 -4.41 -18.00 13.75
CA TYR A 3 -4.75 -17.03 12.72
C TYR A 3 -5.24 -17.79 11.49
N THR A 4 -6.22 -17.23 10.79
CA THR A 4 -6.81 -17.80 9.57
C THR A 4 -6.62 -16.85 8.39
N GLY A 5 -6.84 -17.35 7.16
CA GLY A 5 -6.73 -16.56 5.94
C GLY A 5 -5.33 -15.99 5.74
N THR A 6 -5.27 -14.75 5.24
CA THR A 6 -4.02 -14.06 4.93
C THR A 6 -3.15 -13.88 6.19
N ALA A 7 -3.76 -13.56 7.33
CA ALA A 7 -3.03 -13.40 8.59
C ALA A 7 -2.37 -14.72 9.02
N GLY A 8 -3.02 -15.85 8.83
CA GLY A 8 -2.47 -17.17 9.10
C GLY A 8 -1.28 -17.50 8.21
N ILE A 9 -1.38 -17.23 6.93
CA ILE A 9 -0.30 -17.43 5.97
C ILE A 9 0.91 -16.58 6.33
N LEU A 10 0.71 -15.31 6.63
CA LEU A 10 1.78 -14.40 7.05
C LEU A 10 2.48 -14.91 8.31
N TYR A 11 1.69 -15.28 9.32
CA TYR A 11 2.22 -15.80 10.58
C TYR A 11 3.09 -17.05 10.37
N ASP A 12 2.62 -17.98 9.56
CA ASP A 12 3.35 -19.21 9.27
C ASP A 12 4.66 -18.95 8.53
N ARG A 13 4.66 -18.05 7.58
CA ARG A 13 5.86 -17.68 6.85
C ARG A 13 6.90 -17.01 7.74
N LEU A 14 6.46 -16.15 8.67
CA LEU A 14 7.36 -15.45 9.59
C LEU A 14 8.08 -16.38 10.56
N LYS A 15 7.62 -17.62 10.74
CA LYS A 15 8.32 -18.60 11.56
C LYS A 15 9.62 -19.11 10.94
N SER A 16 9.72 -19.08 9.62
CA SER A 16 10.85 -19.65 8.87
C SER A 16 11.55 -18.69 7.93
N GLU A 17 11.00 -17.48 7.71
CA GLU A 17 11.51 -16.51 6.76
C GLU A 17 11.59 -15.12 7.37
N ILE A 18 12.52 -14.32 6.86
CA ILE A 18 12.50 -12.87 7.06
C ILE A 18 11.80 -12.24 5.87
N LEU A 19 10.68 -11.58 6.11
CA LEU A 19 9.91 -10.91 5.07
C LEU A 19 10.22 -9.41 5.09
N VAL A 20 10.75 -8.91 3.99
CA VAL A 20 11.07 -7.48 3.86
C VAL A 20 9.82 -6.72 3.49
N ALA A 21 9.51 -5.68 4.26
CA ALA A 21 8.43 -4.76 3.95
C ALA A 21 8.90 -3.65 3.00
N ASP A 22 7.94 -2.91 2.45
CA ASP A 22 8.23 -1.69 1.72
C ASP A 22 8.77 -0.60 2.66
N GLY A 23 9.22 0.50 2.07
CA GLY A 23 9.74 1.66 2.80
C GLY A 23 8.78 2.84 2.78
N ALA A 24 9.35 4.05 2.91
CA ALA A 24 8.59 5.29 2.92
C ALA A 24 7.77 5.47 1.64
N PHE A 25 6.53 5.88 1.79
CA PHE A 25 5.68 6.21 0.65
C PHE A 25 5.60 7.72 0.44
N GLY A 26 5.17 8.47 1.46
CA GLY A 26 4.88 9.89 1.33
C GLY A 26 6.08 10.74 0.91
N THR A 27 7.20 10.57 1.56
CA THR A 27 8.43 11.31 1.24
C THR A 27 8.99 10.90 -0.13
N TYR A 28 8.92 9.64 -0.46
CA TYR A 28 9.34 9.15 -1.77
C TYR A 28 8.44 9.67 -2.88
N TYR A 29 7.13 9.67 -2.67
CA TYR A 29 6.15 10.23 -3.60
C TYR A 29 6.42 11.71 -3.87
N ALA A 30 6.60 12.48 -2.82
CA ALA A 30 6.87 13.92 -2.93
C ALA A 30 8.14 14.21 -3.73
N LYS A 31 9.18 13.46 -3.48
CA LYS A 31 10.46 13.61 -4.18
C LYS A 31 10.37 13.18 -5.64
N LYS A 32 9.74 12.04 -5.91
CA LYS A 32 9.65 11.46 -7.24
C LYS A 32 8.81 12.30 -8.20
N TYR A 33 7.70 12.84 -7.71
CA TYR A 33 6.76 13.60 -8.52
C TYR A 33 6.81 15.10 -8.28
N ASP A 34 7.80 15.55 -7.51
CA ASP A 34 8.03 16.98 -7.22
C ASP A 34 6.75 17.71 -6.80
N THR A 35 6.07 17.18 -5.80
CA THR A 35 4.81 17.71 -5.33
C THR A 35 4.77 17.83 -3.81
N GLY A 36 4.14 18.92 -3.33
CA GLY A 36 3.81 19.08 -1.92
C GLY A 36 2.40 18.61 -1.56
N SER A 37 1.69 18.02 -2.51
CA SER A 37 0.36 17.50 -2.27
C SER A 37 0.38 16.30 -1.32
N LEU A 38 -0.72 16.12 -0.57
CA LEU A 38 -0.89 14.97 0.30
C LEU A 38 -0.90 13.68 -0.53
N PRO A 39 0.01 12.71 -0.27
CA PRO A 39 0.12 11.51 -1.11
C PRO A 39 -1.17 10.70 -1.23
N GLU A 40 -2.01 10.71 -0.20
CA GLU A 40 -3.26 9.96 -0.19
C GLU A 40 -4.26 10.47 -1.23
N LEU A 41 -4.16 11.73 -1.66
CA LEU A 41 -4.99 12.25 -2.75
C LEU A 41 -4.73 11.51 -4.06
N ALA A 42 -3.53 10.98 -4.24
CA ALA A 42 -3.17 10.23 -5.43
C ALA A 42 -3.95 8.93 -5.58
N ASN A 43 -4.53 8.39 -4.51
CA ASN A 43 -5.35 7.18 -4.60
C ASN A 43 -6.49 7.33 -5.60
N LEU A 44 -7.02 8.54 -5.76
CA LEU A 44 -8.09 8.86 -6.70
C LEU A 44 -7.59 9.71 -7.88
N GLN A 45 -6.69 10.65 -7.65
CA GLN A 45 -6.29 11.65 -8.64
C GLN A 45 -5.13 11.21 -9.53
N ALA A 46 -4.26 10.32 -9.03
CA ALA A 46 -3.06 9.86 -9.74
C ALA A 46 -2.72 8.42 -9.36
N SER A 47 -3.67 7.54 -9.56
CA SER A 47 -3.58 6.16 -9.11
C SER A 47 -2.44 5.36 -9.76
N ASP A 48 -2.06 5.72 -10.97
CA ASP A 48 -0.91 5.15 -11.67
C ASP A 48 0.41 5.41 -10.95
N ARG A 49 0.53 6.57 -10.30
CA ARG A 49 1.72 6.91 -9.49
C ARG A 49 1.82 6.05 -8.24
N VAL A 50 0.69 5.82 -7.58
CA VAL A 50 0.63 4.94 -6.40
C VAL A 50 1.06 3.52 -6.78
N LEU A 51 0.49 3.01 -7.85
CA LEU A 51 0.82 1.68 -8.36
C LEU A 51 2.30 1.58 -8.74
N ALA A 52 2.84 2.60 -9.39
CA ALA A 52 4.25 2.64 -9.80
C ALA A 52 5.20 2.51 -8.60
N ILE A 53 4.92 3.22 -7.51
CA ILE A 53 5.73 3.13 -6.29
C ILE A 53 5.64 1.74 -5.66
N HIS A 54 4.46 1.17 -5.58
CA HIS A 54 4.30 -0.20 -5.08
C HIS A 54 5.11 -1.20 -5.90
N LYS A 55 5.07 -1.08 -7.23
CA LYS A 55 5.86 -1.93 -8.13
C LYS A 55 7.36 -1.78 -7.91
N GLU A 56 7.85 -0.57 -7.71
CA GLU A 56 9.27 -0.34 -7.43
C GLU A 56 9.72 -1.06 -6.16
N TYR A 57 8.94 -0.97 -5.08
CA TYR A 57 9.26 -1.68 -3.85
C TYR A 57 9.23 -3.20 -4.02
N ILE A 58 8.27 -3.71 -4.79
CA ILE A 58 8.19 -5.14 -5.09
C ILE A 58 9.41 -5.60 -5.90
N GLU A 59 9.80 -4.85 -6.90
CA GLU A 59 10.98 -5.14 -7.72
C GLU A 59 12.27 -5.11 -6.89
N ALA A 60 12.31 -4.27 -5.87
CA ALA A 60 13.42 -4.20 -4.93
C ALA A 60 13.42 -5.37 -3.90
N GLY A 61 12.39 -6.21 -3.89
CA GLY A 61 12.33 -7.40 -3.04
C GLY A 61 11.31 -7.35 -1.91
N ALA A 62 10.48 -6.31 -1.81
CA ALA A 62 9.46 -6.25 -0.76
C ALA A 62 8.42 -7.35 -0.92
N LYS A 63 8.10 -8.02 0.18
CA LYS A 63 7.04 -9.05 0.26
C LYS A 63 5.81 -8.53 1.00
N ILE A 64 5.95 -7.46 1.75
CA ILE A 64 4.87 -6.80 2.47
C ILE A 64 4.77 -5.37 1.95
N ILE A 65 3.61 -5.01 1.45
CA ILE A 65 3.32 -3.68 0.93
C ILE A 65 2.23 -3.06 1.78
N ARG A 66 2.45 -1.83 2.22
CA ARG A 66 1.45 -1.06 2.96
C ARG A 66 0.69 -0.16 2.00
N THR A 67 -0.63 -0.10 2.16
CA THR A 67 -1.46 0.80 1.36
C THR A 67 -1.12 2.26 1.67
N ASN A 68 -1.36 3.13 0.68
CA ASN A 68 -1.19 4.57 0.84
C ASN A 68 -2.40 5.17 1.58
N THR A 69 -2.51 4.89 2.88
CA THR A 69 -3.67 5.28 3.68
C THR A 69 -3.33 5.92 5.03
N PHE A 70 -2.09 6.30 5.26
CA PHE A 70 -1.67 6.86 6.55
C PHE A 70 -2.49 8.09 6.95
N ALA A 71 -2.74 9.00 6.02
CA ALA A 71 -3.53 10.19 6.23
C ALA A 71 -4.94 10.12 5.62
N SER A 72 -5.45 8.92 5.36
CA SER A 72 -6.80 8.71 4.84
C SER A 72 -7.83 8.79 5.97
N ASN A 73 -8.03 9.99 6.48
CA ASN A 73 -9.00 10.30 7.53
C ASN A 73 -9.65 11.66 7.26
N THR A 74 -10.73 11.94 7.96
CA THR A 74 -11.53 13.16 7.71
C THR A 74 -10.76 14.45 7.99
N VAL A 75 -9.88 14.44 8.96
CA VAL A 75 -9.10 15.62 9.34
C VAL A 75 -8.04 15.94 8.29
N CYS A 76 -7.21 14.97 7.96
CA CYS A 76 -6.10 15.17 7.01
C CYS A 76 -6.58 15.41 5.58
N LEU A 77 -7.63 14.72 5.15
CA LEU A 77 -8.21 14.90 3.82
C LEU A 77 -9.15 16.11 3.74
N GLY A 78 -9.59 16.64 4.87
CA GLY A 78 -10.56 17.71 4.90
C GLY A 78 -11.87 17.33 4.21
N ALA A 79 -12.29 16.07 4.35
CA ALA A 79 -13.38 15.48 3.60
C ALA A 79 -14.38 14.76 4.51
N GLY A 80 -15.57 14.47 3.97
CA GLY A 80 -16.58 13.70 4.67
C GLY A 80 -16.26 12.21 4.74
N PHE A 81 -17.04 11.49 5.52
CA PHE A 81 -16.82 10.07 5.79
C PHE A 81 -16.89 9.21 4.52
N ASP A 82 -17.81 9.50 3.61
CA ASP A 82 -17.94 8.73 2.36
C ASP A 82 -16.75 8.94 1.43
N ASP A 83 -16.20 10.14 1.38
CA ASP A 83 -15.01 10.44 0.58
C ASP A 83 -13.78 9.72 1.12
N VAL A 84 -13.63 9.67 2.44
CA VAL A 84 -12.55 8.93 3.11
C VAL A 84 -12.68 7.44 2.80
N ARG A 85 -13.88 6.89 2.92
CA ARG A 85 -14.15 5.47 2.58
C ARG A 85 -13.76 5.17 1.14
N ASN A 86 -14.15 6.02 0.22
CA ASN A 86 -13.82 5.86 -1.20
C ASN A 86 -12.30 5.95 -1.45
N ASN A 87 -11.62 6.86 -0.77
CA ASN A 87 -10.17 6.98 -0.83
C ASN A 87 -9.48 5.67 -0.39
N ILE A 88 -9.88 5.12 0.75
CA ILE A 88 -9.32 3.87 1.29
C ILE A 88 -9.60 2.71 0.34
N LYS A 89 -10.81 2.58 -0.17
CA LYS A 89 -11.15 1.54 -1.15
C LYS A 89 -10.26 1.61 -2.39
N ASN A 90 -10.01 2.80 -2.90
CA ASN A 90 -9.15 2.98 -4.06
C ASN A 90 -7.68 2.68 -3.75
N ALA A 91 -7.21 2.99 -2.54
CA ALA A 91 -5.86 2.61 -2.12
C ALA A 91 -5.65 1.09 -2.17
N PHE A 92 -6.62 0.31 -1.71
CA PHE A 92 -6.55 -1.15 -1.79
C PHE A 92 -6.63 -1.69 -3.21
N LYS A 93 -7.31 -0.99 -4.13
CA LYS A 93 -7.33 -1.37 -5.54
C LYS A 93 -6.00 -1.19 -6.26
N LYS A 94 -5.03 -0.53 -5.63
CA LYS A 94 -3.68 -0.34 -6.18
C LYS A 94 -2.75 -1.49 -5.87
N GLU A 95 -3.27 -2.60 -5.35
CA GLU A 95 -2.48 -3.81 -5.21
C GLU A 95 -1.98 -4.26 -6.60
N PRO A 96 -0.67 -4.39 -6.79
CA PRO A 96 -0.13 -4.86 -8.05
C PRO A 96 -0.64 -6.27 -8.36
N ALA A 97 -1.01 -6.51 -9.61
CA ALA A 97 -1.59 -7.77 -10.05
C ALA A 97 -0.77 -8.98 -9.59
N ALA A 98 -1.38 -9.82 -8.76
CA ALA A 98 -0.74 -11.00 -8.19
C ALA A 98 -0.36 -12.05 -9.25
N SER A 99 -1.02 -12.01 -10.41
CA SER A 99 -0.80 -12.96 -11.51
C SER A 99 0.63 -12.94 -12.08
N LYS A 100 1.39 -11.89 -11.81
CA LYS A 100 2.80 -11.78 -12.22
C LYS A 100 3.76 -12.15 -11.10
N MET A 101 3.24 -12.62 -9.97
CA MET A 101 4.02 -12.89 -8.78
C MET A 101 4.02 -14.36 -8.48
N GLU A 102 5.14 -15.02 -8.66
CA GLU A 102 5.35 -16.40 -8.26
C GLU A 102 5.33 -16.59 -6.76
N GLU A 103 5.37 -15.49 -6.00
CA GLU A 103 5.47 -15.54 -4.55
C GLU A 103 4.29 -14.86 -3.89
N CYS A 104 3.84 -15.43 -2.78
CA CYS A 104 2.83 -14.84 -1.93
C CYS A 104 3.31 -13.50 -1.38
N ARG A 105 2.53 -12.45 -1.58
CA ARG A 105 2.77 -11.12 -1.04
C ARG A 105 1.61 -10.69 -0.15
N PHE A 106 1.92 -9.76 0.74
CA PHE A 106 0.96 -9.25 1.69
C PHE A 106 0.76 -7.76 1.44
N PHE A 107 -0.49 -7.35 1.37
CA PHE A 107 -0.89 -5.98 1.08
C PHE A 107 -1.81 -5.47 2.19
N PHE A 108 -1.34 -4.46 2.91
CA PHE A 108 -2.04 -3.90 4.07
C PHE A 108 -2.34 -2.42 3.90
#